data_1c2b3cca5fd41b8cc54237c7c20af8e7
#
_entry.id   1c2b3cca5fd41b8cc54237c7c20af8e7
#
_cell.length_a   1.000
_cell.length_b   1.000
_cell.length_c   1.000
_cell.angle_alpha   90.00
_cell.angle_beta   90.00
_cell.angle_gamma   90.00
#
_symmetry.space_group_name_H-M   'P 1'
#
loop_
_entity.id
_entity.type
_entity.pdbx_description
1 polymer ?
#
loop_
_entity_poly.entity_id
_entity_poly.type
_entity_poly.pdbx_seq_one_letter_code
_entity_poly.pdbx_strand_id
1 'polypeptide(L)'
;MGVKVKEKVKGSGEWWLFINHNGKRKSKKVGHDKRVAQEAAKKIEAKLTLGEMGLGDESPKPPTLKEYINGWKDSDGERQEGWYEKVALLSLKHSTYRSYRLIIDYNLIPAFGSKPLNEITSRMISDLISKKIKAGLRSSTARNIKNCLSAILRHAVNPDGFISSNPARGVPIPKPEDERQSKEQDPFTWKERTRIEDTFRKEFPGYYPLVVCGFRTGLRIGEQIGLQWGDIDFFQKLILVQRNITRGKITTPKSRSSRRHVRMTSQLAEILKQHKIYMTERTLKQGWKSMPEWVFTNEDGTPLNYGNFIHRVWNRAMGRSGLRRRTPHDMRHTYATLRLSKGDSLAEVSKEMGHSTPEITYRIYYKWLPKESRSNIDELDTQPNAPYAHPEANKGQAVNG
;
A
#
# COMPACT_ATOMS: atom_id res chain seq x y z
N MET A 1 -25.68 41.65 -19.19
CA MET A 1 -24.34 41.41 -18.66
C MET A 1 -23.49 42.62 -18.97
N GLY A 2 -22.75 43.23 -18.02
CA GLY A 2 -21.83 44.33 -18.29
C GLY A 2 -21.17 44.91 -17.05
N VAL A 3 -20.00 45.48 -17.27
CA VAL A 3 -19.23 46.23 -16.26
C VAL A 3 -19.29 47.70 -16.61
N LYS A 4 -19.76 48.55 -15.69
CA LYS A 4 -19.84 50.02 -15.88
C LYS A 4 -18.85 50.70 -14.96
N VAL A 5 -18.06 51.65 -15.49
CA VAL A 5 -17.14 52.51 -14.75
C VAL A 5 -17.85 53.84 -14.47
N LYS A 6 -18.05 54.16 -13.21
CA LYS A 6 -18.67 55.44 -12.77
C LYS A 6 -18.09 55.90 -11.46
N GLU A 7 -18.19 57.20 -11.19
CA GLU A 7 -18.03 57.71 -9.85
C GLU A 7 -19.24 57.36 -8.98
N LYS A 8 -19.04 56.92 -7.76
CA LYS A 8 -20.14 56.64 -6.82
C LYS A 8 -20.80 57.93 -6.32
N VAL A 9 -20.01 58.98 -6.15
CA VAL A 9 -20.47 60.33 -5.88
C VAL A 9 -19.94 61.19 -7.00
N LYS A 10 -20.80 61.84 -7.73
CA LYS A 10 -20.48 62.66 -8.91
C LYS A 10 -19.51 63.80 -8.50
N GLY A 11 -18.36 63.89 -9.18
CA GLY A 11 -17.33 64.90 -8.87
C GLY A 11 -16.35 64.53 -7.78
N SER A 12 -16.41 63.33 -7.22
CA SER A 12 -15.48 62.88 -6.16
C SER A 12 -14.10 62.48 -6.68
N GLY A 13 -13.94 62.31 -8.00
CA GLY A 13 -12.70 61.81 -8.59
C GLY A 13 -12.42 60.31 -8.26
N GLU A 14 -13.31 59.63 -7.56
CA GLU A 14 -13.17 58.22 -7.20
C GLU A 14 -13.91 57.32 -8.15
N TRP A 15 -13.18 56.49 -8.87
CA TRP A 15 -13.74 55.57 -9.86
C TRP A 15 -14.07 54.21 -9.28
N TRP A 16 -15.30 53.75 -9.60
CA TRP A 16 -15.88 52.48 -9.17
C TRP A 16 -16.29 51.65 -10.36
N LEU A 17 -16.11 50.32 -10.24
CA LEU A 17 -16.68 49.32 -11.15
C LEU A 17 -18.03 48.85 -10.61
N PHE A 18 -19.06 48.98 -11.44
CA PHE A 18 -20.40 48.44 -11.19
C PHE A 18 -20.57 47.23 -12.13
N ILE A 19 -20.59 46.05 -11.54
CA ILE A 19 -20.61 44.77 -12.26
C ILE A 19 -22.00 44.20 -12.10
N ASN A 20 -22.66 43.88 -13.25
CA ASN A 20 -23.96 43.23 -13.26
C ASN A 20 -23.85 41.95 -14.10
N HIS A 21 -24.00 40.80 -13.46
CA HIS A 21 -23.90 39.48 -14.10
C HIS A 21 -24.95 38.55 -13.49
N ASN A 22 -25.77 37.88 -14.32
CA ASN A 22 -26.82 36.92 -13.91
C ASN A 22 -27.72 37.43 -12.76
N GLY A 23 -28.19 38.67 -12.86
CA GLY A 23 -29.05 39.30 -11.84
C GLY A 23 -28.36 39.82 -10.58
N LYS A 24 -27.11 39.49 -10.37
CA LYS A 24 -26.32 39.93 -9.20
C LYS A 24 -25.52 41.20 -9.51
N ARG A 25 -25.52 42.15 -8.57
CA ARG A 25 -24.80 43.43 -8.68
C ARG A 25 -23.73 43.54 -7.64
N LYS A 26 -22.47 43.84 -8.04
CA LYS A 26 -21.36 44.18 -7.16
C LYS A 26 -20.73 45.47 -7.57
N SER A 27 -20.22 46.24 -6.59
CA SER A 27 -19.43 47.44 -6.86
C SER A 27 -18.08 47.32 -6.18
N LYS A 28 -17.00 47.75 -6.86
CA LYS A 28 -15.63 47.74 -6.34
C LYS A 28 -14.96 49.06 -6.63
N LYS A 29 -14.36 49.70 -5.59
CA LYS A 29 -13.54 50.90 -5.75
C LYS A 29 -12.22 50.53 -6.43
N VAL A 30 -11.80 51.33 -7.43
CA VAL A 30 -10.55 51.10 -8.16
C VAL A 30 -9.51 52.15 -7.78
N GLY A 31 -9.95 53.41 -7.56
CA GLY A 31 -9.04 54.51 -7.23
C GLY A 31 -9.44 55.79 -7.97
N HIS A 32 -8.49 56.69 -8.15
CA HIS A 32 -8.71 58.04 -8.73
C HIS A 32 -8.40 58.09 -10.24
N ASP A 33 -7.80 57.05 -10.81
CA ASP A 33 -7.47 57.00 -12.23
C ASP A 33 -8.55 56.31 -13.05
N LYS A 34 -9.19 57.08 -13.94
CA LYS A 34 -10.25 56.61 -14.84
C LYS A 34 -9.75 55.57 -15.86
N ARG A 35 -8.51 55.69 -16.33
CA ARG A 35 -7.91 54.79 -17.29
C ARG A 35 -7.68 53.40 -16.70
N VAL A 36 -7.13 53.38 -15.48
CA VAL A 36 -6.93 52.13 -14.72
C VAL A 36 -8.27 51.45 -14.45
N ALA A 37 -9.31 52.25 -14.11
CA ALA A 37 -10.66 51.69 -13.91
C ALA A 37 -11.26 51.12 -15.20
N GLN A 38 -11.04 51.74 -16.34
CA GLN A 38 -11.49 51.21 -17.66
C GLN A 38 -10.76 49.92 -18.06
N GLU A 39 -9.44 49.84 -17.83
CA GLU A 39 -8.69 48.61 -18.09
C GLU A 39 -9.12 47.45 -17.17
N ALA A 40 -9.34 47.73 -15.91
CA ALA A 40 -9.86 46.76 -14.94
C ALA A 40 -11.27 46.30 -15.34
N ALA A 41 -12.12 47.20 -15.85
CA ALA A 41 -13.45 46.82 -16.34
C ALA A 41 -13.36 45.86 -17.54
N LYS A 42 -12.51 46.14 -18.53
CA LYS A 42 -12.29 45.26 -19.69
C LYS A 42 -11.81 43.88 -19.28
N LYS A 43 -10.84 43.80 -18.35
CA LYS A 43 -10.33 42.52 -17.83
C LYS A 43 -11.39 41.71 -17.10
N ILE A 44 -12.24 42.39 -16.31
CA ILE A 44 -13.34 41.72 -15.61
C ILE A 44 -14.43 41.27 -16.59
N GLU A 45 -14.75 42.10 -17.58
CA GLU A 45 -15.77 41.76 -18.61
C GLU A 45 -15.31 40.52 -19.44
N ALA A 46 -14.02 40.49 -19.83
CA ALA A 46 -13.45 39.34 -20.52
C ALA A 46 -13.53 38.06 -19.65
N LYS A 47 -13.22 38.14 -18.37
CA LYS A 47 -13.30 36.99 -17.44
C LYS A 47 -14.74 36.53 -17.19
N LEU A 48 -15.69 37.47 -17.15
CA LEU A 48 -17.12 37.14 -17.03
C LEU A 48 -17.64 36.46 -18.29
N THR A 49 -17.20 36.88 -19.47
CA THR A 49 -17.56 36.30 -20.77
C THR A 49 -16.99 34.89 -20.92
N LEU A 50 -15.79 34.62 -20.38
CA LEU A 50 -15.15 33.31 -20.39
C LEU A 50 -15.67 32.38 -19.29
N GLY A 51 -16.62 32.83 -18.43
CA GLY A 51 -17.11 32.03 -17.31
C GLY A 51 -16.12 31.84 -16.16
N GLU A 52 -14.99 32.55 -16.20
CA GLU A 52 -13.91 32.46 -15.20
C GLU A 52 -14.17 33.23 -13.90
N MET A 53 -15.22 34.06 -13.85
CA MET A 53 -15.65 34.81 -12.68
C MET A 53 -17.11 34.58 -12.38
N GLY A 54 -17.40 33.77 -11.39
CA GLY A 54 -18.69 33.73 -10.71
C GLY A 54 -18.87 34.98 -9.85
N LEU A 55 -19.86 35.86 -10.16
CA LEU A 55 -20.28 36.91 -9.25
C LEU A 55 -21.28 36.37 -8.25
N GLY A 56 -20.74 35.94 -7.10
CA GLY A 56 -21.56 35.71 -5.93
C GLY A 56 -22.24 34.37 -5.82
N ASP A 57 -21.49 33.30 -5.93
CA ASP A 57 -21.59 32.29 -4.90
C ASP A 57 -20.49 32.60 -3.88
N GLU A 58 -20.85 32.90 -2.64
CA GLU A 58 -20.02 32.50 -1.54
C GLU A 58 -19.90 30.99 -1.73
N SER A 59 -18.84 30.55 -2.40
CA SER A 59 -18.47 29.13 -2.39
C SER A 59 -18.53 28.74 -0.93
N PRO A 60 -19.33 27.75 -0.54
CA PRO A 60 -19.46 27.36 0.86
C PRO A 60 -18.06 27.26 1.43
N LYS A 61 -17.81 27.94 2.55
CA LYS A 61 -16.46 27.93 3.17
C LYS A 61 -16.01 26.49 3.24
N PRO A 62 -14.87 26.12 2.66
CA PRO A 62 -14.44 24.75 2.68
C PRO A 62 -14.42 24.24 4.12
N PRO A 63 -14.90 23.02 4.37
CA PRO A 63 -14.85 22.44 5.71
C PRO A 63 -13.41 22.36 6.19
N THR A 64 -13.22 22.34 7.51
CA THR A 64 -11.92 22.01 8.10
C THR A 64 -11.52 20.58 7.75
N LEU A 65 -10.23 20.27 7.81
CA LEU A 65 -9.77 18.89 7.51
C LEU A 65 -10.45 17.85 8.40
N LYS A 66 -10.70 18.17 9.69
CA LYS A 66 -11.38 17.26 10.61
C LYS A 66 -12.84 17.02 10.21
N GLU A 67 -13.55 18.07 9.87
CA GLU A 67 -14.94 18.00 9.39
C GLU A 67 -14.99 17.23 8.07
N TYR A 68 -14.15 17.56 7.11
CA TYR A 68 -14.09 16.88 5.82
C TYR A 68 -13.84 15.38 5.95
N ILE A 69 -13.02 14.96 6.91
CA ILE A 69 -12.73 13.54 7.15
C ILE A 69 -13.89 12.82 7.84
N ASN A 70 -14.49 13.43 8.85
CA ASN A 70 -15.46 12.77 9.74
C ASN A 70 -16.94 13.10 9.43
N GLY A 71 -17.19 14.02 8.52
CA GLY A 71 -18.51 14.57 8.20
C GLY A 71 -18.69 16.00 8.74
N TRP A 72 -19.47 16.78 8.01
CA TRP A 72 -19.78 18.18 8.32
C TRP A 72 -21.26 18.49 8.04
N LYS A 73 -21.72 19.65 8.50
CA LYS A 73 -23.00 20.22 8.09
C LYS A 73 -22.74 21.24 6.98
N ASP A 74 -23.49 21.17 5.90
CA ASP A 74 -23.44 22.15 4.83
C ASP A 74 -24.16 23.47 5.21
N SER A 75 -24.26 24.40 4.25
CA SER A 75 -24.94 25.69 4.45
C SER A 75 -26.43 25.56 4.81
N ASP A 76 -27.06 24.49 4.42
CA ASP A 76 -28.48 24.21 4.63
C ASP A 76 -28.72 23.41 5.93
N GLY A 77 -27.64 23.08 6.66
CA GLY A 77 -27.65 22.32 7.90
C GLY A 77 -27.72 20.79 7.71
N GLU A 78 -27.71 20.32 6.47
CA GLU A 78 -27.73 18.91 6.10
C GLU A 78 -26.39 18.27 6.42
N ARG A 79 -26.45 17.04 7.01
CA ARG A 79 -25.22 16.28 7.35
C ARG A 79 -24.62 15.67 6.07
N GLN A 80 -23.41 16.07 5.78
CA GLN A 80 -22.60 15.48 4.75
C GLN A 80 -21.70 14.37 5.33
N GLU A 81 -21.64 13.22 4.67
CA GLU A 81 -20.75 12.13 5.04
C GLU A 81 -19.30 12.53 4.86
N GLY A 82 -18.45 12.16 5.84
CA GLY A 82 -17.03 12.43 5.76
C GLY A 82 -16.31 11.55 4.72
N TRP A 83 -15.16 12.04 4.26
CA TRP A 83 -14.30 11.30 3.34
C TRP A 83 -13.98 9.88 3.84
N TYR A 84 -13.87 9.69 5.17
CA TYR A 84 -13.54 8.39 5.72
C TYR A 84 -14.68 7.38 5.51
N GLU A 85 -15.91 7.79 5.71
CA GLU A 85 -17.11 6.95 5.50
C GLU A 85 -17.38 6.75 4.01
N LYS A 86 -17.47 7.85 3.26
CA LYS A 86 -17.84 7.90 1.84
C LYS A 86 -16.80 7.23 0.93
N VAL A 87 -15.52 7.33 1.27
CA VAL A 87 -14.42 6.90 0.37
C VAL A 87 -13.56 5.81 0.99
N ALA A 88 -13.04 6.02 2.20
CA ALA A 88 -12.04 5.11 2.74
C ALA A 88 -12.63 3.73 3.05
N LEU A 89 -13.80 3.66 3.69
CA LEU A 89 -14.45 2.39 4.04
C LEU A 89 -14.94 1.62 2.81
N LEU A 90 -15.38 2.32 1.75
CA LEU A 90 -15.93 1.69 0.55
C LEU A 90 -14.84 1.26 -0.45
N SER A 91 -13.79 2.08 -0.60
CA SER A 91 -12.82 1.90 -1.70
C SER A 91 -11.50 1.30 -1.26
N LEU A 92 -11.12 1.42 0.02
CA LEU A 92 -9.83 0.96 0.50
C LEU A 92 -9.92 -0.42 1.15
N LYS A 93 -8.85 -1.21 1.00
CA LYS A 93 -8.75 -2.47 1.73
C LYS A 93 -8.74 -2.24 3.25
N HIS A 94 -9.32 -3.17 4.00
CA HIS A 94 -9.41 -3.13 5.46
C HIS A 94 -8.12 -2.71 6.16
N SER A 95 -6.98 -3.28 5.78
CA SER A 95 -5.68 -2.94 6.37
C SER A 95 -5.25 -1.49 6.06
N THR A 96 -5.64 -0.97 4.89
CA THR A 96 -5.28 0.39 4.46
C THR A 96 -6.10 1.43 5.20
N TYR A 97 -7.43 1.30 5.21
CA TYR A 97 -8.26 2.30 5.89
C TYR A 97 -8.03 2.34 7.41
N ARG A 98 -7.76 1.18 8.05
CA ARG A 98 -7.34 1.16 9.46
C ARG A 98 -6.01 1.86 9.69
N SER A 99 -5.03 1.66 8.82
CA SER A 99 -3.75 2.37 8.89
C SER A 99 -3.93 3.87 8.64
N TYR A 100 -4.80 4.23 7.72
CA TYR A 100 -5.15 5.64 7.46
C TYR A 100 -5.84 6.26 8.67
N ARG A 101 -6.74 5.55 9.35
CA ARG A 101 -7.38 6.06 10.59
C ARG A 101 -6.35 6.41 11.65
N LEU A 102 -5.39 5.54 11.90
CA LEU A 102 -4.29 5.83 12.83
C LEU A 102 -3.45 7.04 12.39
N ILE A 103 -3.13 7.14 11.09
CA ILE A 103 -2.39 8.31 10.56
C ILE A 103 -3.21 9.58 10.75
N ILE A 104 -4.49 9.55 10.44
CA ILE A 104 -5.41 10.68 10.59
C ILE A 104 -5.44 11.14 12.05
N ASP A 105 -5.72 10.24 12.98
CA ASP A 105 -5.93 10.57 14.39
C ASP A 105 -4.65 11.06 15.07
N TYR A 106 -3.51 10.42 14.81
CA TYR A 106 -2.26 10.72 15.50
C TYR A 106 -1.34 11.72 14.78
N ASN A 107 -1.60 12.02 13.52
CA ASN A 107 -0.71 12.90 12.75
C ASN A 107 -1.44 14.05 12.05
N LEU A 108 -2.56 13.80 11.35
CA LEU A 108 -3.19 14.79 10.49
C LEU A 108 -4.14 15.70 11.27
N ILE A 109 -5.01 15.16 12.12
CA ILE A 109 -5.94 15.96 12.94
C ILE A 109 -5.19 16.85 13.91
N PRO A 110 -4.14 16.40 14.65
CA PRO A 110 -3.37 17.29 15.50
C PRO A 110 -2.63 18.43 14.77
N ALA A 111 -2.27 18.19 13.49
CA ALA A 111 -1.54 19.19 12.70
C ALA A 111 -2.44 20.16 11.93
N PHE A 112 -3.52 19.67 11.36
CA PHE A 112 -4.34 20.39 10.38
C PHE A 112 -5.85 20.30 10.64
N GLY A 113 -6.28 19.59 11.67
CA GLY A 113 -7.70 19.28 11.89
C GLY A 113 -8.61 20.49 11.93
N SER A 114 -8.18 21.59 12.53
CA SER A 114 -8.92 22.86 12.64
C SER A 114 -8.78 23.79 11.43
N LYS A 115 -7.93 23.42 10.45
CA LYS A 115 -7.68 24.26 9.28
C LYS A 115 -8.67 23.99 8.17
N PRO A 116 -9.26 25.01 7.55
CA PRO A 116 -10.00 24.87 6.29
C PRO A 116 -9.12 24.25 5.21
N LEU A 117 -9.72 23.42 4.34
CA LEU A 117 -8.96 22.68 3.31
C LEU A 117 -8.14 23.59 2.39
N ASN A 118 -8.66 24.77 2.04
CA ASN A 118 -8.01 25.76 1.17
C ASN A 118 -6.85 26.52 1.84
N GLU A 119 -6.71 26.42 3.16
CA GLU A 119 -5.61 27.04 3.91
C GLU A 119 -4.42 26.08 4.10
N ILE A 120 -4.58 24.79 3.79
CA ILE A 120 -3.50 23.81 3.89
C ILE A 120 -2.54 24.00 2.72
N THR A 121 -1.31 24.44 3.01
CA THR A 121 -0.29 24.70 1.99
C THR A 121 0.77 23.62 1.91
N SER A 122 1.47 23.53 0.76
CA SER A 122 2.60 22.62 0.58
C SER A 122 3.73 22.87 1.60
N ARG A 123 3.95 24.13 1.98
CA ARG A 123 4.95 24.49 3.01
C ARG A 123 4.59 23.87 4.36
N MET A 124 3.35 24.00 4.80
CA MET A 124 2.89 23.43 6.08
C MET A 124 3.02 21.90 6.11
N ILE A 125 2.74 21.23 4.96
CA ILE A 125 2.91 19.79 4.84
C ILE A 125 4.40 19.42 4.92
N SER A 126 5.26 20.18 4.24
CA SER A 126 6.72 19.98 4.30
C SER A 126 7.25 20.16 5.72
N ASP A 127 6.76 21.18 6.45
CA ASP A 127 7.15 21.45 7.84
C ASP A 127 6.72 20.31 8.77
N LEU A 128 5.50 19.78 8.63
CA LEU A 128 5.04 18.62 9.38
C LEU A 128 5.94 17.40 9.13
N ILE A 129 6.23 17.08 7.87
CA ILE A 129 7.07 15.95 7.48
C ILE A 129 8.48 16.11 8.06
N SER A 130 9.07 17.30 7.92
CA SER A 130 10.41 17.61 8.44
C SER A 130 10.46 17.50 9.97
N LYS A 131 9.45 18.02 10.67
CA LYS A 131 9.31 17.90 12.13
C LYS A 131 9.24 16.44 12.57
N LYS A 132 8.45 15.60 11.87
CA LYS A 132 8.31 14.18 12.20
C LYS A 132 9.62 13.41 11.98
N ILE A 133 10.35 13.69 10.90
CA ILE A 133 11.65 13.07 10.62
C ILE A 133 12.69 13.50 11.66
N LYS A 134 12.76 14.79 12.00
CA LYS A 134 13.65 15.28 13.07
C LYS A 134 13.34 14.65 14.43
N ALA A 135 12.08 14.28 14.68
CA ALA A 135 11.67 13.53 15.87
C ALA A 135 11.96 12.01 15.77
N GLY A 136 12.74 11.55 14.79
CA GLY A 136 13.16 10.15 14.63
C GLY A 136 12.20 9.27 13.83
N LEU A 137 11.18 9.85 13.16
CA LEU A 137 10.29 9.06 12.34
C LEU A 137 10.99 8.68 11.02
N ARG A 138 10.91 7.42 10.60
CA ARG A 138 11.49 6.96 9.34
C ARG A 138 10.84 7.63 8.13
N SER A 139 11.63 7.93 7.10
CA SER A 139 11.18 8.51 5.83
C SER A 139 10.06 7.71 5.16
N SER A 140 10.07 6.38 5.29
CA SER A 140 8.99 5.52 4.79
C SER A 140 7.66 5.76 5.51
N THR A 141 7.68 5.96 6.82
CA THR A 141 6.48 6.28 7.62
C THR A 141 6.00 7.71 7.33
N ALA A 142 6.92 8.67 7.23
CA ALA A 142 6.61 10.04 6.82
C ALA A 142 5.95 10.09 5.43
N ARG A 143 6.42 9.26 4.50
CA ARG A 143 5.79 9.08 3.17
C ARG A 143 4.36 8.55 3.27
N ASN A 144 4.09 7.61 4.16
CA ASN A 144 2.74 7.10 4.38
C ASN A 144 1.80 8.18 4.92
N ILE A 145 2.27 9.04 5.83
CA ILE A 145 1.53 10.21 6.33
C ILE A 145 1.17 11.16 5.17
N LYS A 146 2.17 11.54 4.37
CA LYS A 146 1.96 12.38 3.19
C LYS A 146 0.98 11.75 2.20
N ASN A 147 1.13 10.47 1.92
CA ASN A 147 0.27 9.77 0.96
C ASN A 147 -1.19 9.68 1.46
N CYS A 148 -1.41 9.48 2.76
CA CYS A 148 -2.73 9.51 3.35
C CYS A 148 -3.38 10.90 3.17
N LEU A 149 -2.67 11.96 3.54
CA LEU A 149 -3.15 13.34 3.33
C LEU A 149 -3.39 13.65 1.85
N SER A 150 -2.49 13.23 0.98
CA SER A 150 -2.63 13.42 -0.47
C SER A 150 -3.86 12.70 -1.05
N ALA A 151 -4.22 11.53 -0.51
CA ALA A 151 -5.43 10.81 -0.93
C ALA A 151 -6.70 11.57 -0.53
N ILE A 152 -6.74 12.12 0.69
CA ILE A 152 -7.84 12.95 1.20
C ILE A 152 -7.98 14.21 0.35
N LEU A 153 -6.89 14.97 0.18
CA LEU A 153 -6.90 16.24 -0.56
C LEU A 153 -7.16 16.04 -2.07
N ARG A 154 -6.79 14.90 -2.65
CA ARG A 154 -7.15 14.58 -4.04
C ARG A 154 -8.65 14.50 -4.23
N HIS A 155 -9.37 13.91 -3.30
CA HIS A 155 -10.82 13.83 -3.35
C HIS A 155 -11.46 15.20 -3.13
N ALA A 156 -10.86 16.04 -2.29
CA ALA A 156 -11.27 17.42 -2.09
C ALA A 156 -11.06 18.31 -3.33
N VAL A 157 -10.11 17.94 -4.24
CA VAL A 157 -9.97 18.59 -5.56
C VAL A 157 -11.04 18.06 -6.53
N ASN A 158 -11.18 16.75 -6.62
CA ASN A 158 -12.13 16.10 -7.51
C ASN A 158 -12.59 14.77 -6.84
N PRO A 159 -13.90 14.58 -6.62
CA PRO A 159 -15.03 15.31 -7.21
C PRO A 159 -15.51 16.56 -6.45
N ASP A 160 -15.09 16.79 -5.19
CA ASP A 160 -15.80 17.72 -4.30
C ASP A 160 -15.52 19.23 -4.60
N GLY A 161 -14.44 19.56 -5.30
CA GLY A 161 -14.15 20.92 -5.76
C GLY A 161 -13.82 21.98 -4.68
N PHE A 162 -13.55 21.57 -3.43
CA PHE A 162 -13.23 22.48 -2.33
C PHE A 162 -11.87 23.19 -2.48
N ILE A 163 -10.94 22.59 -3.21
CA ILE A 163 -9.62 23.15 -3.51
C ILE A 163 -9.28 22.93 -4.99
N SER A 164 -8.57 23.89 -5.59
CA SER A 164 -8.21 23.85 -7.01
C SER A 164 -7.06 22.88 -7.34
N SER A 165 -6.22 22.59 -6.37
CA SER A 165 -5.06 21.70 -6.53
C SER A 165 -4.70 21.01 -5.22
N ASN A 166 -4.02 19.86 -5.33
CA ASN A 166 -3.59 19.08 -4.16
C ASN A 166 -2.22 19.58 -3.65
N PRO A 167 -2.16 20.29 -2.51
CA PRO A 167 -0.91 20.84 -1.98
C PRO A 167 0.09 19.78 -1.47
N ALA A 168 -0.34 18.52 -1.28
CA ALA A 168 0.57 17.44 -0.92
C ALA A 168 1.32 16.86 -2.13
N ARG A 169 0.90 17.22 -3.36
CA ARG A 169 1.59 16.76 -4.57
C ARG A 169 2.96 17.44 -4.68
N GLY A 170 3.99 16.67 -4.98
CA GLY A 170 5.35 17.20 -5.15
C GLY A 170 6.10 17.51 -3.85
N VAL A 171 5.47 17.47 -2.66
CA VAL A 171 6.19 17.68 -1.40
C VAL A 171 7.27 16.62 -1.22
N PRO A 172 8.56 17.00 -1.12
CA PRO A 172 9.66 16.05 -0.96
C PRO A 172 9.62 15.39 0.42
N ILE A 173 10.14 14.16 0.48
CA ILE A 173 10.35 13.45 1.75
C ILE A 173 11.85 13.43 2.01
N PRO A 174 12.35 14.18 3.01
CA PRO A 174 13.75 14.11 3.39
C PRO A 174 14.16 12.68 3.74
N LYS A 175 15.34 12.29 3.33
CA LYS A 175 15.91 10.98 3.66
C LYS A 175 17.20 11.22 4.45
N PRO A 176 17.19 11.00 5.78
CA PRO A 176 18.37 11.08 6.63
C PRO A 176 19.50 10.18 6.12
N GLU A 177 20.71 10.49 6.50
CA GLU A 177 21.91 9.80 6.00
C GLU A 177 21.97 8.34 6.42
N ASP A 178 21.58 8.05 7.65
CA ASP A 178 21.44 6.69 8.19
C ASP A 178 20.39 5.83 7.43
N GLU A 179 19.41 6.47 6.79
CA GLU A 179 18.43 5.79 5.94
C GLU A 179 18.86 5.71 4.47
N ARG A 180 19.93 6.39 4.04
CA ARG A 180 20.41 6.37 2.66
C ARG A 180 21.04 5.03 2.31
N GLN A 181 21.70 4.41 3.28
CA GLN A 181 22.14 3.03 3.14
C GLN A 181 20.91 2.12 3.16
N SER A 182 20.64 1.44 2.06
CA SER A 182 19.55 0.47 2.01
C SER A 182 19.84 -0.60 3.05
N LYS A 183 18.91 -0.82 3.98
CA LYS A 183 18.99 -1.98 4.87
C LYS A 183 19.06 -3.22 4.00
N GLU A 184 20.21 -3.85 3.96
CA GLU A 184 20.36 -5.12 3.26
C GLU A 184 19.41 -6.15 3.86
N GLN A 185 18.86 -6.99 2.99
CA GLN A 185 18.10 -8.14 3.46
C GLN A 185 19.06 -9.04 4.24
N ASP A 186 18.61 -9.52 5.37
CA ASP A 186 19.39 -10.34 6.28
C ASP A 186 18.72 -11.73 6.42
N PRO A 187 18.80 -12.58 5.37
CA PRO A 187 18.24 -13.92 5.41
C PRO A 187 18.97 -14.78 6.47
N PHE A 188 18.28 -15.83 6.91
CA PHE A 188 18.93 -16.84 7.73
C PHE A 188 19.98 -17.57 6.91
N THR A 189 21.17 -17.75 7.46
CA THR A 189 22.13 -18.71 6.94
C THR A 189 21.59 -20.14 7.11
N TRP A 190 22.20 -21.11 6.42
CA TRP A 190 21.79 -22.51 6.57
C TRP A 190 21.85 -22.98 8.03
N LYS A 191 22.95 -22.67 8.73
CA LYS A 191 23.15 -23.01 10.16
C LYS A 191 22.09 -22.36 11.06
N GLU A 192 21.80 -21.09 10.85
CA GLU A 192 20.78 -20.36 11.63
C GLU A 192 19.39 -20.91 11.38
N ARG A 193 19.06 -21.26 10.12
CA ARG A 193 17.79 -21.89 9.77
C ARG A 193 17.64 -23.23 10.48
N THR A 194 18.65 -24.13 10.42
CA THR A 194 18.62 -25.41 11.13
C THR A 194 18.40 -25.18 12.63
N ARG A 195 19.14 -24.23 13.22
CA ARG A 195 19.05 -23.93 14.65
C ARG A 195 17.66 -23.43 15.07
N ILE A 196 17.02 -22.56 14.29
CA ILE A 196 15.66 -22.09 14.63
C ILE A 196 14.63 -23.19 14.40
N GLU A 197 14.75 -24.00 13.33
CA GLU A 197 13.87 -25.17 13.10
C GLU A 197 13.97 -26.17 14.27
N ASP A 198 15.17 -26.45 14.76
CA ASP A 198 15.39 -27.34 15.93
C ASP A 198 14.80 -26.76 17.22
N THR A 199 14.94 -25.46 17.43
CA THR A 199 14.30 -24.77 18.57
C THR A 199 12.80 -24.92 18.52
N PHE A 200 12.16 -24.73 17.33
CA PHE A 200 10.73 -24.91 17.19
C PHE A 200 10.33 -26.38 17.38
N ARG A 201 11.09 -27.33 16.85
CA ARG A 201 10.80 -28.76 17.01
C ARG A 201 10.80 -29.18 18.47
N LYS A 202 11.76 -28.68 19.27
CA LYS A 202 11.93 -29.07 20.68
C LYS A 202 10.98 -28.34 21.62
N GLU A 203 10.80 -27.04 21.43
CA GLU A 203 10.18 -26.19 22.44
C GLU A 203 8.78 -25.65 22.02
N PHE A 204 8.50 -25.62 20.73
CA PHE A 204 7.24 -25.14 20.16
C PHE A 204 6.72 -26.07 19.07
N PRO A 205 6.57 -27.40 19.36
CA PRO A 205 6.31 -28.42 18.33
C PRO A 205 5.04 -28.16 17.51
N GLY A 206 4.00 -27.59 18.12
CA GLY A 206 2.75 -27.23 17.43
C GLY A 206 2.93 -26.15 16.34
N TYR A 207 4.02 -25.37 16.40
CA TYR A 207 4.32 -24.30 15.41
C TYR A 207 5.45 -24.70 14.46
N TYR A 208 6.12 -25.82 14.69
CA TYR A 208 7.21 -26.31 13.84
C TYR A 208 6.78 -26.46 12.37
N PRO A 209 5.61 -27.04 12.04
CA PRO A 209 5.16 -27.16 10.66
C PRO A 209 4.98 -25.82 9.95
N LEU A 210 4.51 -24.78 10.66
CA LEU A 210 4.38 -23.42 10.13
C LEU A 210 5.75 -22.85 9.72
N VAL A 211 6.75 -23.01 10.59
CA VAL A 211 8.11 -22.50 10.36
C VAL A 211 8.77 -23.20 9.18
N VAL A 212 8.67 -24.52 9.12
CA VAL A 212 9.20 -25.28 7.98
C VAL A 212 8.49 -24.90 6.68
N CYS A 213 7.16 -24.75 6.72
CA CYS A 213 6.39 -24.28 5.57
C CYS A 213 6.92 -22.91 5.09
N GLY A 214 7.17 -21.97 5.99
CA GLY A 214 7.72 -20.65 5.64
C GLY A 214 9.06 -20.73 4.93
N PHE A 215 9.98 -21.53 5.43
CA PHE A 215 11.32 -21.70 4.85
C PHE A 215 11.34 -22.50 3.55
N ARG A 216 10.37 -23.40 3.31
CA ARG A 216 10.35 -24.28 2.13
C ARG A 216 9.48 -23.75 0.99
N THR A 217 8.60 -22.79 1.24
CA THR A 217 7.66 -22.27 0.24
C THR A 217 7.80 -20.77 -0.03
N GLY A 218 8.43 -20.04 0.87
CA GLY A 218 8.50 -18.58 0.79
C GLY A 218 7.15 -17.86 0.85
N LEU A 219 6.09 -18.52 1.30
CA LEU A 219 4.77 -17.91 1.47
C LEU A 219 4.83 -16.73 2.46
N ARG A 220 4.05 -15.69 2.18
CA ARG A 220 3.85 -14.62 3.17
C ARG A 220 3.14 -15.21 4.39
N ILE A 221 3.46 -14.74 5.59
CA ILE A 221 2.87 -15.31 6.82
C ILE A 221 1.33 -15.30 6.80
N GLY A 222 0.71 -14.26 6.23
CA GLY A 222 -0.74 -14.22 6.08
C GLY A 222 -1.29 -15.23 5.06
N GLU A 223 -0.50 -15.61 4.04
CA GLU A 223 -0.82 -16.70 3.11
C GLU A 223 -0.72 -18.04 3.81
N GLN A 224 0.33 -18.26 4.63
CA GLN A 224 0.46 -19.47 5.44
C GLN A 224 -0.71 -19.65 6.41
N ILE A 225 -1.06 -18.60 7.17
CA ILE A 225 -2.20 -18.62 8.10
C ILE A 225 -3.52 -18.88 7.37
N GLY A 226 -3.63 -18.43 6.11
CA GLY A 226 -4.80 -18.63 5.26
C GLY A 226 -4.87 -19.98 4.55
N LEU A 227 -3.93 -20.92 4.79
CA LEU A 227 -3.96 -22.25 4.19
C LEU A 227 -5.04 -23.11 4.84
N GLN A 228 -5.77 -23.82 3.98
CA GLN A 228 -6.72 -24.86 4.37
C GLN A 228 -6.19 -26.21 3.88
N TRP A 229 -6.63 -27.30 4.51
CA TRP A 229 -6.21 -28.66 4.12
C TRP A 229 -6.59 -28.99 2.68
N GLY A 230 -7.69 -28.45 2.17
CA GLY A 230 -8.09 -28.59 0.77
C GLY A 230 -7.20 -27.87 -0.26
N ASP A 231 -6.29 -26.99 0.21
CA ASP A 231 -5.33 -26.33 -0.67
C ASP A 231 -4.05 -27.16 -0.92
N ILE A 232 -3.89 -28.29 -0.21
CA ILE A 232 -2.68 -29.10 -0.23
C ILE A 232 -2.90 -30.38 -1.03
N ASP A 233 -2.25 -30.45 -2.16
CA ASP A 233 -2.12 -31.69 -2.93
C ASP A 233 -0.85 -32.43 -2.50
N PHE A 234 -1.03 -33.47 -1.67
CA PHE A 234 0.06 -34.29 -1.18
C PHE A 234 0.65 -35.22 -2.26
N PHE A 235 -0.13 -35.54 -3.28
CA PHE A 235 0.32 -36.43 -4.36
C PHE A 235 1.22 -35.67 -5.32
N GLN A 236 0.76 -34.50 -5.82
CA GLN A 236 1.55 -33.66 -6.70
C GLN A 236 2.57 -32.79 -5.93
N LYS A 237 2.52 -32.78 -4.60
CA LYS A 237 3.33 -31.91 -3.72
C LYS A 237 3.17 -30.42 -4.06
N LEU A 238 1.93 -29.98 -4.23
CA LEU A 238 1.57 -28.60 -4.55
C LEU A 238 0.72 -27.98 -3.44
N ILE A 239 0.92 -26.69 -3.21
CA ILE A 239 0.07 -25.85 -2.37
C ILE A 239 -0.58 -24.80 -3.24
N LEU A 240 -1.91 -24.73 -3.23
CA LEU A 240 -2.68 -23.66 -3.88
C LEU A 240 -2.80 -22.46 -2.93
N VAL A 241 -2.13 -21.37 -3.25
CA VAL A 241 -2.22 -20.11 -2.52
C VAL A 241 -3.38 -19.30 -3.08
N GLN A 242 -4.46 -19.14 -2.33
CA GLN A 242 -5.66 -18.44 -2.80
C GLN A 242 -6.29 -17.53 -1.74
N ARG A 243 -5.77 -17.51 -0.50
CA ARG A 243 -6.25 -16.69 0.61
C ARG A 243 -5.08 -16.04 1.33
N ASN A 244 -5.39 -14.94 2.00
CA ASN A 244 -4.46 -14.27 2.91
C ASN A 244 -5.23 -13.79 4.12
N ILE A 245 -4.77 -14.10 5.32
CA ILE A 245 -5.36 -13.59 6.56
C ILE A 245 -4.48 -12.46 7.09
N THR A 246 -5.09 -11.29 7.22
CA THR A 246 -4.44 -10.12 7.78
C THR A 246 -5.30 -9.51 8.88
N ARG A 247 -4.76 -9.41 10.09
CA ARG A 247 -5.48 -8.87 11.26
C ARG A 247 -6.84 -9.54 11.48
N GLY A 248 -6.89 -10.88 11.38
CA GLY A 248 -8.09 -11.67 11.59
C GLY A 248 -9.13 -11.63 10.47
N LYS A 249 -8.89 -10.91 9.39
CA LYS A 249 -9.78 -10.89 8.23
C LYS A 249 -9.19 -11.67 7.06
N ILE A 250 -10.02 -12.53 6.49
CA ILE A 250 -9.71 -13.22 5.24
C ILE A 250 -9.80 -12.18 4.13
N THR A 251 -8.73 -12.08 3.37
CA THR A 251 -8.67 -11.22 2.19
C THR A 251 -8.27 -12.05 0.98
N THR A 252 -8.89 -11.75 -0.15
CA THR A 252 -8.41 -12.28 -1.42
C THR A 252 -7.03 -11.71 -1.72
N PRO A 253 -6.15 -12.47 -2.36
CA PRO A 253 -4.87 -11.96 -2.83
C PRO A 253 -5.04 -10.69 -3.67
N LYS A 254 -4.06 -9.78 -3.59
CA LYS A 254 -4.14 -8.42 -4.19
C LYS A 254 -4.30 -8.38 -5.71
N SER A 255 -3.98 -9.48 -6.41
CA SER A 255 -4.00 -9.57 -7.88
C SER A 255 -4.27 -11.01 -8.32
N ARG A 256 -4.66 -11.21 -9.60
CA ARG A 256 -4.78 -12.54 -10.21
C ARG A 256 -3.47 -13.33 -10.12
N SER A 257 -2.33 -12.68 -10.22
CA SER A 257 -0.98 -13.29 -10.06
C SER A 257 -0.70 -13.80 -8.64
N SER A 258 -1.52 -13.45 -7.67
CA SER A 258 -1.37 -13.92 -6.28
C SER A 258 -2.01 -15.29 -6.05
N ARG A 259 -2.94 -15.74 -6.91
CA ARG A 259 -3.44 -17.13 -6.91
C ARG A 259 -2.45 -17.97 -7.71
N ARG A 260 -1.78 -18.87 -7.03
CA ARG A 260 -0.68 -19.64 -7.61
C ARG A 260 -0.50 -20.98 -6.92
N HIS A 261 0.14 -21.90 -7.62
CA HIS A 261 0.66 -23.12 -7.02
C HIS A 261 2.11 -22.91 -6.61
N VAL A 262 2.47 -23.44 -5.45
CA VAL A 262 3.84 -23.46 -4.92
C VAL A 262 4.23 -24.91 -4.64
N ARG A 263 5.39 -25.31 -5.11
CA ARG A 263 5.92 -26.66 -4.92
C ARG A 263 6.34 -26.91 -3.47
N MET A 264 6.06 -28.09 -2.96
CA MET A 264 6.54 -28.56 -1.67
C MET A 264 7.76 -29.46 -1.84
N THR A 265 8.71 -29.36 -0.92
CA THR A 265 9.72 -30.42 -0.76
C THR A 265 9.09 -31.68 -0.16
N SER A 266 9.68 -32.86 -0.43
CA SER A 266 9.21 -34.13 0.16
C SER A 266 9.20 -34.06 1.70
N GLN A 267 10.20 -33.42 2.29
CA GLN A 267 10.26 -33.20 3.74
C GLN A 267 9.08 -32.37 4.26
N LEU A 268 8.71 -31.27 3.56
CA LEU A 268 7.56 -30.46 3.97
C LEU A 268 6.25 -31.24 3.84
N ALA A 269 6.08 -32.01 2.74
CA ALA A 269 4.89 -32.83 2.55
C ALA A 269 4.72 -33.85 3.68
N GLU A 270 5.79 -34.51 4.10
CA GLU A 270 5.77 -35.44 5.24
C GLU A 270 5.43 -34.74 6.56
N ILE A 271 6.06 -33.61 6.86
CA ILE A 271 5.77 -32.82 8.07
C ILE A 271 4.30 -32.37 8.10
N LEU A 272 3.72 -31.98 6.97
CA LEU A 272 2.33 -31.57 6.90
C LEU A 272 1.35 -32.76 7.04
N LYS A 273 1.73 -33.96 6.55
CA LYS A 273 0.97 -35.20 6.81
C LYS A 273 0.93 -35.52 8.31
N GLN A 274 2.08 -35.49 8.97
CA GLN A 274 2.18 -35.69 10.43
C GLN A 274 1.40 -34.63 11.19
N HIS A 275 1.45 -33.38 10.74
CA HIS A 275 0.66 -32.32 11.32
C HIS A 275 -0.85 -32.53 11.17
N LYS A 276 -1.29 -33.08 10.03
CA LYS A 276 -2.70 -33.45 9.81
C LYS A 276 -3.16 -34.54 10.80
N ILE A 277 -2.33 -35.56 11.03
CA ILE A 277 -2.59 -36.61 12.03
C ILE A 277 -2.70 -35.97 13.43
N TYR A 278 -1.72 -35.15 13.82
CA TYR A 278 -1.75 -34.42 15.08
C TYR A 278 -3.04 -33.59 15.24
N MET A 279 -3.49 -32.90 14.18
CA MET A 279 -4.72 -32.10 14.22
C MET A 279 -5.97 -32.97 14.35
N THR A 280 -5.98 -34.17 13.76
CA THR A 280 -7.06 -35.16 13.95
C THR A 280 -7.14 -35.63 15.40
N GLU A 281 -6.00 -36.02 15.97
CA GLU A 281 -5.93 -36.42 17.39
C GLU A 281 -6.36 -35.31 18.33
N ARG A 282 -5.92 -34.09 18.04
CA ARG A 282 -6.31 -32.89 18.81
C ARG A 282 -7.80 -32.61 18.71
N THR A 283 -8.41 -32.80 17.54
CA THR A 283 -9.86 -32.67 17.32
C THR A 283 -10.63 -33.60 18.25
N LEU A 284 -10.20 -34.85 18.34
CA LEU A 284 -10.81 -35.86 19.23
C LEU A 284 -10.64 -35.47 20.70
N LYS A 285 -9.42 -35.08 21.11
CA LYS A 285 -9.13 -34.68 22.50
C LYS A 285 -9.92 -33.44 22.97
N GLN A 286 -10.18 -32.49 22.06
CA GLN A 286 -10.94 -31.27 22.37
C GLN A 286 -12.47 -31.44 22.22
N GLY A 287 -12.91 -32.60 21.73
CA GLY A 287 -14.34 -32.84 21.51
C GLY A 287 -14.94 -31.97 20.38
N TRP A 288 -14.11 -31.53 19.42
CA TRP A 288 -14.62 -30.74 18.30
C TRP A 288 -15.44 -31.61 17.35
N LYS A 289 -16.53 -31.06 16.81
CA LYS A 289 -17.43 -31.77 15.88
C LYS A 289 -16.73 -32.21 14.60
N SER A 290 -15.74 -31.45 14.15
CA SER A 290 -14.94 -31.74 12.94
C SER A 290 -13.56 -31.13 13.07
N MET A 291 -12.60 -31.67 12.33
CA MET A 291 -11.26 -31.10 12.23
C MET A 291 -11.36 -29.69 11.60
N PRO A 292 -10.67 -28.68 12.18
CA PRO A 292 -10.59 -27.37 11.58
C PRO A 292 -10.09 -27.45 10.11
N GLU A 293 -10.70 -26.68 9.25
CA GLU A 293 -10.27 -26.62 7.84
C GLU A 293 -8.90 -25.95 7.65
N TRP A 294 -8.49 -25.12 8.62
CA TRP A 294 -7.23 -24.39 8.62
C TRP A 294 -6.05 -25.30 8.99
N VAL A 295 -4.95 -25.17 8.22
CA VAL A 295 -3.73 -25.93 8.50
C VAL A 295 -3.06 -25.45 9.79
N PHE A 296 -3.01 -24.15 10.01
CA PHE A 296 -2.38 -23.54 11.20
C PHE A 296 -3.43 -22.81 12.04
N THR A 297 -3.63 -23.28 13.26
CA THR A 297 -4.73 -22.83 14.12
C THR A 297 -4.23 -22.31 15.47
N ASN A 298 -5.07 -21.53 16.11
CA ASN A 298 -5.03 -21.27 17.55
C ASN A 298 -5.51 -22.51 18.35
N GLU A 299 -5.56 -22.39 19.67
CA GLU A 299 -5.99 -23.46 20.56
C GLU A 299 -7.49 -23.81 20.40
N ASP A 300 -8.29 -22.88 19.94
CA ASP A 300 -9.73 -23.02 19.69
C ASP A 300 -10.11 -23.48 18.27
N GLY A 301 -9.11 -23.85 17.45
CA GLY A 301 -9.33 -24.26 16.05
C GLY A 301 -9.53 -23.12 15.06
N THR A 302 -9.59 -21.87 15.50
CA THR A 302 -9.65 -20.71 14.61
C THR A 302 -8.30 -20.49 13.90
N PRO A 303 -8.25 -19.74 12.77
CA PRO A 303 -6.99 -19.42 12.11
C PRO A 303 -5.99 -18.78 13.06
N LEU A 304 -4.72 -19.13 12.95
CA LEU A 304 -3.65 -18.63 13.80
C LEU A 304 -3.64 -17.11 13.87
N ASN A 305 -3.59 -16.57 15.09
CA ASN A 305 -3.44 -15.14 15.30
C ASN A 305 -1.97 -14.71 15.16
N TYR A 306 -1.67 -13.93 14.12
CA TYR A 306 -0.31 -13.47 13.85
C TYR A 306 0.32 -12.67 15.01
N GLY A 307 -0.44 -11.78 15.66
CA GLY A 307 0.06 -10.99 16.78
C GLY A 307 0.47 -11.87 17.97
N ASN A 308 -0.39 -12.80 18.33
CA ASN A 308 -0.09 -13.76 19.40
C ASN A 308 1.10 -14.64 19.05
N PHE A 309 1.16 -15.14 17.81
CA PHE A 309 2.31 -15.92 17.34
C PHE A 309 3.62 -15.16 17.46
N ILE A 310 3.68 -13.89 17.00
CA ILE A 310 4.88 -13.06 17.12
C ILE A 310 5.31 -12.86 18.57
N HIS A 311 4.38 -12.41 19.41
CA HIS A 311 4.73 -11.97 20.78
C HIS A 311 4.99 -13.14 21.72
N ARG A 312 4.20 -14.21 21.63
CA ARG A 312 4.23 -15.32 22.58
C ARG A 312 5.13 -16.48 22.13
N VAL A 313 5.35 -16.64 20.83
CA VAL A 313 6.04 -17.81 20.26
C VAL A 313 7.33 -17.39 19.53
N TRP A 314 7.20 -16.65 18.44
CA TRP A 314 8.34 -16.31 17.58
C TRP A 314 9.47 -15.58 18.31
N ASN A 315 9.14 -14.49 19.02
CA ASN A 315 10.16 -13.73 19.74
C ASN A 315 10.87 -14.56 20.83
N ARG A 316 10.12 -15.45 21.50
CA ARG A 316 10.69 -16.36 22.49
C ARG A 316 11.60 -17.40 21.84
N ALA A 317 11.18 -18.00 20.73
CA ALA A 317 11.98 -18.95 19.97
C ALA A 317 13.27 -18.30 19.43
N MET A 318 13.20 -17.07 18.93
CA MET A 318 14.41 -16.30 18.52
C MET A 318 15.38 -16.08 19.69
N GLY A 319 14.87 -15.68 20.86
CA GLY A 319 15.68 -15.52 22.07
C GLY A 319 16.36 -16.83 22.49
N ARG A 320 15.60 -17.93 22.56
CA ARG A 320 16.10 -19.27 22.94
C ARG A 320 17.10 -19.86 21.95
N SER A 321 16.92 -19.56 20.66
CA SER A 321 17.88 -19.98 19.64
C SER A 321 19.19 -19.23 19.71
N GLY A 322 19.31 -18.13 20.48
CA GLY A 322 20.47 -17.26 20.53
C GLY A 322 20.78 -16.56 19.20
N LEU A 323 19.79 -16.46 18.33
CA LEU A 323 19.92 -15.78 17.05
C LEU A 323 19.54 -14.30 17.16
N ARG A 324 20.17 -13.47 16.34
CA ARG A 324 19.80 -12.06 16.23
C ARG A 324 18.32 -11.91 15.80
N ARG A 325 17.70 -10.84 16.26
CA ARG A 325 16.28 -10.60 16.04
C ARG A 325 15.93 -10.53 14.55
N ARG A 326 15.04 -11.40 14.12
CA ARG A 326 14.44 -11.46 12.78
C ARG A 326 12.92 -11.61 12.88
N THR A 327 12.24 -11.38 11.79
CA THR A 327 10.78 -11.53 11.67
C THR A 327 10.42 -12.81 10.90
N PRO A 328 9.21 -13.34 10.99
CA PRO A 328 8.77 -14.45 10.13
C PRO A 328 8.87 -14.14 8.62
N HIS A 329 8.89 -12.86 8.23
CA HIS A 329 9.09 -12.48 6.84
C HIS A 329 10.48 -12.85 6.33
N ASP A 330 11.46 -12.93 7.22
CA ASP A 330 12.84 -13.31 6.86
C ASP A 330 12.95 -14.79 6.44
N MET A 331 11.99 -15.66 6.81
CA MET A 331 11.88 -17.02 6.24
C MET A 331 11.69 -16.97 4.72
N ARG A 332 10.85 -16.03 4.26
CA ARG A 332 10.61 -15.82 2.83
C ARG A 332 11.84 -15.25 2.12
N HIS A 333 12.58 -14.33 2.76
CA HIS A 333 13.84 -13.86 2.23
C HIS A 333 14.85 -15.01 2.11
N THR A 334 14.91 -15.88 3.14
CA THR A 334 15.78 -17.07 3.13
C THR A 334 15.41 -18.05 2.01
N TYR A 335 14.12 -18.30 1.81
CA TYR A 335 13.67 -19.15 0.68
C TYR A 335 14.17 -18.62 -0.66
N ALA A 336 13.98 -17.32 -0.93
CA ALA A 336 14.40 -16.72 -2.18
C ALA A 336 15.92 -16.76 -2.38
N THR A 337 16.68 -16.40 -1.34
CA THR A 337 18.16 -16.40 -1.42
C THR A 337 18.71 -17.79 -1.62
N LEU A 338 18.19 -18.81 -0.92
CA LEU A 338 18.64 -20.18 -1.07
C LEU A 338 18.35 -20.76 -2.47
N ARG A 339 17.15 -20.45 -3.03
CA ARG A 339 16.79 -20.86 -4.37
C ARG A 339 17.69 -20.24 -5.44
N LEU A 340 17.80 -18.91 -5.38
CA LEU A 340 18.61 -18.14 -6.33
C LEU A 340 20.11 -18.47 -6.23
N SER A 341 20.65 -18.66 -5.04
CA SER A 341 22.06 -19.07 -4.84
C SER A 341 22.37 -20.46 -5.43
N LYS A 342 21.35 -21.31 -5.59
CA LYS A 342 21.48 -22.62 -6.22
C LYS A 342 21.28 -22.60 -7.73
N GLY A 343 21.06 -21.40 -8.32
CA GLY A 343 20.88 -21.27 -9.75
C GLY A 343 19.43 -21.43 -10.25
N ASP A 344 18.44 -21.47 -9.35
CA ASP A 344 17.04 -21.51 -9.78
C ASP A 344 16.68 -20.24 -10.58
N SER A 345 15.84 -20.42 -11.61
CA SER A 345 15.39 -19.30 -12.45
C SER A 345 14.74 -18.19 -11.62
N LEU A 346 15.22 -16.95 -11.78
CA LEU A 346 14.65 -15.78 -11.14
C LEU A 346 13.16 -15.61 -11.44
N ALA A 347 12.73 -15.95 -12.67
CA ALA A 347 11.34 -15.87 -13.08
C ALA A 347 10.47 -16.89 -12.32
N GLU A 348 10.95 -18.13 -12.16
CA GLU A 348 10.24 -19.16 -11.38
C GLU A 348 10.13 -18.79 -9.91
N VAL A 349 11.25 -18.37 -9.29
CA VAL A 349 11.25 -17.93 -7.88
C VAL A 349 10.30 -16.74 -7.69
N SER A 350 10.32 -15.77 -8.60
CA SER A 350 9.41 -14.63 -8.58
C SER A 350 7.94 -15.05 -8.66
N LYS A 351 7.61 -15.98 -9.56
CA LYS A 351 6.26 -16.52 -9.73
C LYS A 351 5.79 -17.26 -8.48
N GLU A 352 6.60 -18.17 -7.93
CA GLU A 352 6.26 -18.90 -6.70
C GLU A 352 6.14 -17.97 -5.48
N MET A 353 6.96 -16.94 -5.40
CA MET A 353 6.81 -15.91 -4.37
C MET A 353 5.57 -15.02 -4.58
N GLY A 354 4.99 -14.97 -5.77
CA GLY A 354 3.85 -14.10 -6.09
C GLY A 354 4.24 -12.62 -6.06
N HIS A 355 5.38 -12.29 -6.66
CA HIS A 355 5.72 -10.93 -7.00
C HIS A 355 4.98 -10.52 -8.28
N SER A 356 4.59 -9.26 -8.38
CA SER A 356 3.85 -8.77 -9.56
C SER A 356 4.73 -8.74 -10.81
N THR A 357 6.02 -8.54 -10.63
CA THR A 357 7.02 -8.54 -11.70
C THR A 357 8.33 -9.16 -11.22
N PRO A 358 9.13 -9.79 -12.12
CA PRO A 358 10.44 -10.33 -11.78
C PRO A 358 11.45 -9.29 -11.28
N GLU A 359 11.32 -8.03 -11.71
CA GLU A 359 12.19 -6.92 -11.28
C GLU A 359 12.17 -6.73 -9.77
N ILE A 360 11.04 -7.03 -9.11
CA ILE A 360 10.96 -6.96 -7.64
C ILE A 360 11.93 -7.98 -7.04
N THR A 361 11.94 -9.21 -7.55
CA THR A 361 12.84 -10.27 -7.09
C THR A 361 14.29 -9.91 -7.40
N TYR A 362 14.58 -9.47 -8.61
CA TYR A 362 15.92 -9.03 -9.02
C TYR A 362 16.44 -7.93 -8.11
N ARG A 363 15.73 -6.83 -7.95
CA ARG A 363 16.13 -5.69 -7.12
C ARG A 363 16.43 -6.05 -5.67
N ILE A 364 15.70 -7.05 -5.12
CA ILE A 364 15.87 -7.45 -3.73
C ILE A 364 17.02 -8.45 -3.56
N TYR A 365 17.20 -9.36 -4.54
CA TYR A 365 18.02 -10.55 -4.37
C TYR A 365 19.18 -10.70 -5.35
N TYR A 366 19.45 -9.71 -6.23
CA TYR A 366 20.49 -9.81 -7.26
C TYR A 366 21.88 -10.18 -6.71
N LYS A 367 22.19 -9.79 -5.47
CA LYS A 367 23.47 -10.09 -4.80
C LYS A 367 23.68 -11.58 -4.53
N TRP A 368 22.61 -12.36 -4.50
CA TRP A 368 22.65 -13.81 -4.25
C TRP A 368 22.50 -14.63 -5.53
N LEU A 369 22.43 -13.98 -6.67
CA LEU A 369 22.53 -14.69 -7.94
C LEU A 369 23.95 -15.23 -8.11
N PRO A 370 24.13 -16.43 -8.66
CA PRO A 370 25.48 -16.94 -8.97
C PRO A 370 26.23 -15.92 -9.82
N LYS A 371 27.46 -15.63 -9.46
CA LYS A 371 28.33 -14.72 -10.24
C LYS A 371 28.84 -15.37 -11.54
N GLU A 372 28.60 -16.65 -11.68
CA GLU A 372 29.05 -17.48 -12.81
C GLU A 372 27.91 -17.80 -13.78
N SER A 373 27.45 -16.80 -14.49
CA SER A 373 27.10 -16.99 -15.90
C SER A 373 28.06 -16.11 -16.68
N ARG A 374 29.30 -16.53 -16.77
CA ARG A 374 30.16 -16.04 -17.83
C ARG A 374 29.60 -16.62 -19.14
N SER A 375 28.67 -15.92 -19.74
CA SER A 375 28.57 -16.02 -21.18
C SER A 375 29.93 -15.54 -21.70
N ASN A 376 30.70 -16.44 -22.24
CA ASN A 376 31.86 -16.06 -23.02
C ASN A 376 31.32 -15.19 -24.12
N ILE A 377 31.65 -13.90 -24.14
CA ILE A 377 31.16 -12.98 -25.18
C ILE A 377 31.50 -13.51 -26.58
N ASP A 378 32.60 -14.26 -26.71
CA ASP A 378 33.05 -14.89 -27.96
C ASP A 378 32.09 -16.02 -28.43
N GLU A 379 31.19 -16.52 -27.55
CA GLU A 379 30.14 -17.44 -27.99
C GLU A 379 29.08 -16.78 -28.87
N LEU A 380 29.02 -15.45 -28.91
CA LEU A 380 28.16 -14.74 -29.87
C LEU A 380 28.59 -14.97 -31.33
N ASP A 381 29.86 -15.32 -31.57
CA ASP A 381 30.39 -15.61 -32.88
C ASP A 381 30.21 -17.09 -33.29
N THR A 382 29.67 -17.89 -32.37
CA THR A 382 29.37 -19.32 -32.59
C THR A 382 27.88 -19.55 -32.83
N GLN A 383 27.54 -20.53 -33.65
CA GLN A 383 26.13 -20.85 -33.92
C GLN A 383 25.46 -21.42 -32.68
N PRO A 384 24.30 -20.86 -32.22
CA PRO A 384 23.63 -21.36 -31.03
C PRO A 384 23.17 -22.80 -31.21
N ASN A 385 23.39 -23.64 -30.18
CA ASN A 385 23.03 -25.07 -30.17
C ASN A 385 21.51 -25.36 -30.15
N ALA A 386 20.66 -24.32 -30.12
CA ALA A 386 19.21 -24.46 -30.20
C ALA A 386 18.65 -23.49 -31.25
N PRO A 387 17.70 -23.91 -32.09
CA PRO A 387 17.06 -23.01 -33.03
C PRO A 387 16.33 -21.91 -32.25
N TYR A 388 16.48 -20.64 -32.69
CA TYR A 388 15.68 -19.52 -32.24
C TYR A 388 14.21 -19.80 -32.57
N ALA A 389 13.47 -20.44 -31.67
CA ALA A 389 12.03 -20.55 -31.78
C ALA A 389 11.42 -19.22 -31.33
N HIS A 390 11.00 -18.39 -32.25
CA HIS A 390 10.18 -17.23 -31.98
C HIS A 390 8.84 -17.72 -31.40
N PRO A 391 8.32 -17.18 -30.29
CA PRO A 391 7.07 -17.64 -29.66
C PRO A 391 5.82 -17.49 -30.53
N GLU A 392 5.90 -16.88 -31.69
CA GLU A 392 4.75 -16.58 -32.56
C GLU A 392 4.55 -17.53 -33.76
N ALA A 393 5.34 -18.58 -33.91
CA ALA A 393 5.28 -19.46 -35.08
C ALA A 393 4.16 -20.53 -35.04
N ASN A 394 3.28 -20.53 -34.05
CA ASN A 394 2.21 -21.52 -33.92
C ASN A 394 0.81 -20.93 -34.01
N LYS A 395 0.59 -19.98 -34.91
CA LYS A 395 -0.76 -19.62 -35.38
C LYS A 395 -0.85 -19.87 -36.87
N GLY A 396 -1.34 -21.03 -37.25
CA GLY A 396 -1.73 -21.26 -38.63
C GLY A 396 -1.43 -22.65 -39.17
N GLN A 397 -2.10 -23.66 -38.65
CA GLN A 397 -2.56 -24.77 -39.49
C GLN A 397 -3.98 -25.12 -39.11
N ALA A 398 -4.92 -24.39 -39.68
CA ALA A 398 -6.28 -24.86 -39.80
C ALA A 398 -6.24 -26.05 -40.78
N VAL A 399 -6.59 -27.18 -40.29
CA VAL A 399 -6.82 -28.40 -41.06
C VAL A 399 -8.09 -28.19 -41.90
N ASN A 400 -7.92 -28.01 -43.21
CA ASN A 400 -8.96 -28.33 -44.18
C ASN A 400 -8.80 -29.80 -44.55
N GLY A 401 -9.85 -30.58 -44.33
CA GLY A 401 -9.96 -31.95 -44.72
C GLY A 401 -11.18 -32.60 -44.07
#